data_af198a52450a9efbc276cb25ebc5f34e
#
_entry.id   af198a52450a9efbc276cb25ebc5f34e
#
_cell.length_a   1.000
_cell.length_b   1.000
_cell.length_c   1.000
_cell.angle_alpha   90.00
_cell.angle_beta   90.00
_cell.angle_gamma   90.00
#
_symmetry.space_group_name_H-M   'P 1'
#
loop_
_entity.id
_entity.type
_entity.pdbx_description
1 polymer ?
#
loop_
_entity_poly.entity_id
_entity_poly.type
_entity_poly.pdbx_seq_one_letter_code
_entity_poly.pdbx_strand_id
1 'polypeptide(L)'
;ESRGLGDVYKRQLSDRKCNAVCQQFAQRGTVQNGVIVHSELLLNYLQQHYPELYLVSSTTKVLTDLQAFQAEVRRPEFRYVVPDFRLNKSFDALNALSQPEKDKVEFLCNECCWFGCTERRRCYEAVSRKNLGEVCEHRCTAPGAQEGYRFSKAMENPGFIGTADIRERYLPLGFSNFKLEGRGLGSALAVS
;
A
#
# COMPACT_ATOMS: atom_id res chain seq x y z
N GLU A 1 -10.30 -11.35 24.84
CA GLU A 1 -10.76 -11.22 23.44
C GLU A 1 -9.65 -10.58 22.63
N SER A 2 -9.09 -11.33 21.68
CA SER A 2 -8.17 -10.74 20.72
C SER A 2 -8.97 -9.82 19.80
N ARG A 3 -8.90 -8.52 20.04
CA ARG A 3 -9.47 -7.51 19.14
C ARG A 3 -8.64 -7.51 17.87
N GLY A 4 -9.14 -8.17 16.83
CA GLY A 4 -8.50 -8.20 15.53
C GLY A 4 -8.56 -6.84 14.83
N LEU A 5 -7.82 -6.68 13.72
CA LEU A 5 -7.85 -5.50 12.84
C LEU A 5 -9.29 -5.05 12.51
N GLY A 6 -10.25 -5.97 12.46
CA GLY A 6 -11.67 -5.67 12.23
C GLY A 6 -12.28 -4.68 13.24
N ASP A 7 -11.87 -4.71 14.51
CA ASP A 7 -12.42 -3.81 15.52
C ASP A 7 -11.83 -2.40 15.43
N VAL A 8 -10.58 -2.29 14.99
CA VAL A 8 -9.93 -1.01 14.66
C VAL A 8 -10.72 -0.31 13.55
N TYR A 9 -11.08 -1.02 12.51
CA TYR A 9 -11.81 -0.46 11.37
C TYR A 9 -13.25 -0.09 11.71
N LYS A 10 -13.94 -0.84 12.58
CA LYS A 10 -15.28 -0.47 13.06
C LYS A 10 -15.29 0.90 13.71
N ARG A 11 -14.30 1.22 14.54
CA ARG A 11 -14.18 2.55 15.15
C ARG A 11 -13.95 3.65 14.11
N GLN A 12 -13.15 3.38 13.07
CA GLN A 12 -12.92 4.33 11.98
C GLN A 12 -14.18 4.63 11.18
N LEU A 13 -15.07 3.64 10.97
CA LEU A 13 -16.32 3.85 10.25
C LEU A 13 -17.26 4.84 10.96
N SER A 14 -17.23 4.90 12.28
CA SER A 14 -18.02 5.84 13.09
C SER A 14 -17.30 7.16 13.39
N ASP A 15 -16.05 7.33 12.97
CA ASP A 15 -15.29 8.54 13.23
C ASP A 15 -15.77 9.69 12.35
N ARG A 16 -16.21 10.78 13.01
CA ARG A 16 -16.76 11.96 12.33
C ARG A 16 -15.74 12.67 11.45
N LYS A 17 -14.46 12.72 11.87
CA LYS A 17 -13.40 13.38 11.09
C LYS A 17 -13.06 12.58 9.83
N CYS A 18 -12.94 11.25 9.95
CA CYS A 18 -12.73 10.38 8.80
C CYS A 18 -13.88 10.51 7.79
N ASN A 19 -15.12 10.50 8.25
CA ASN A 19 -16.28 10.66 7.38
C ASN A 19 -16.35 12.05 6.74
N ALA A 20 -16.05 13.12 7.48
CA ALA A 20 -16.00 14.47 6.92
C ALA A 20 -14.93 14.60 5.82
N VAL A 21 -13.76 13.97 6.00
CA VAL A 21 -12.71 13.93 4.96
C VAL A 21 -13.17 13.14 3.75
N CYS A 22 -13.77 11.96 3.93
CA CYS A 22 -14.33 11.18 2.83
C CYS A 22 -15.41 11.95 2.07
N GLN A 23 -16.31 12.63 2.76
CA GLN A 23 -17.35 13.46 2.17
C GLN A 23 -16.76 14.62 1.36
N GLN A 24 -15.71 15.27 1.88
CA GLN A 24 -15.02 16.36 1.17
C GLN A 24 -14.33 15.85 -0.09
N PHE A 25 -13.67 14.69 -0.03
CA PHE A 25 -13.01 14.10 -1.19
C PHE A 25 -13.98 13.48 -2.21
N ALA A 26 -15.17 13.05 -1.78
CA ALA A 26 -16.23 12.56 -2.67
C ALA A 26 -16.92 13.69 -3.45
N GLN A 27 -16.75 14.96 -3.04
CA GLN A 27 -17.28 16.09 -3.81
C GLN A 27 -16.63 16.12 -5.19
N ARG A 28 -17.49 16.20 -6.22
CA ARG A 28 -17.04 16.21 -7.60
C ARG A 28 -16.21 17.46 -7.89
N GLY A 29 -14.95 17.24 -8.22
CA GLY A 29 -14.03 18.23 -8.74
C GLY A 29 -13.58 17.87 -10.16
N THR A 30 -12.55 18.53 -10.65
CA THR A 30 -11.90 18.21 -11.94
C THR A 30 -11.11 16.90 -11.88
N VAL A 31 -10.74 16.45 -10.67
CA VAL A 31 -9.96 15.23 -10.43
C VAL A 31 -10.73 14.33 -9.47
N GLN A 32 -10.87 13.06 -9.86
CA GLN A 32 -11.43 12.05 -8.97
C GLN A 32 -10.43 11.69 -7.87
N ASN A 33 -10.86 11.73 -6.61
CA ASN A 33 -10.08 11.33 -5.45
C ASN A 33 -10.25 9.86 -5.14
N GLY A 34 -9.30 9.27 -4.40
CA GLY A 34 -9.36 7.87 -4.01
C GLY A 34 -8.89 7.61 -2.59
N VAL A 35 -9.22 6.42 -2.09
CA VAL A 35 -8.87 5.96 -0.75
C VAL A 35 -8.11 4.65 -0.84
N ILE A 36 -7.00 4.56 -0.09
CA ILE A 36 -6.24 3.32 0.07
C ILE A 36 -6.93 2.46 1.14
N VAL A 37 -7.26 1.23 0.78
CA VAL A 37 -8.09 0.34 1.59
C VAL A 37 -7.33 -0.93 1.94
N HIS A 38 -7.37 -1.30 3.22
CA HIS A 38 -6.81 -2.55 3.72
C HIS A 38 -7.90 -3.62 3.97
N SER A 39 -9.01 -3.26 4.59
CA SER A 39 -10.03 -4.22 5.04
C SER A 39 -11.27 -4.25 4.16
N GLU A 40 -11.89 -5.42 4.05
CA GLU A 40 -13.17 -5.59 3.35
C GLU A 40 -14.30 -4.79 4.01
N LEU A 41 -14.24 -4.63 5.34
CA LEU A 41 -15.22 -3.82 6.06
C LEU A 41 -15.20 -2.35 5.60
N LEU A 42 -13.99 -1.78 5.48
CA LEU A 42 -13.83 -0.41 4.99
C LEU A 42 -14.18 -0.30 3.50
N LEU A 43 -13.79 -1.29 2.69
CA LEU A 43 -14.14 -1.37 1.28
C LEU A 43 -15.66 -1.26 1.09
N ASN A 44 -16.42 -2.14 1.73
CA ASN A 44 -17.88 -2.18 1.63
C ASN A 44 -18.51 -0.87 2.11
N TYR A 45 -18.01 -0.31 3.19
CA TYR A 45 -18.49 0.95 3.72
C TYR A 45 -18.29 2.10 2.73
N LEU A 46 -17.10 2.24 2.15
CA LEU A 46 -16.80 3.30 1.20
C LEU A 46 -17.61 3.16 -0.09
N GLN A 47 -17.80 1.94 -0.59
CA GLN A 47 -18.64 1.70 -1.77
C GLN A 47 -20.11 2.10 -1.55
N GLN A 48 -20.63 1.89 -0.33
CA GLN A 48 -22.01 2.23 0.01
C GLN A 48 -22.23 3.71 0.27
N HIS A 49 -21.27 4.38 0.91
CA HIS A 49 -21.43 5.76 1.40
C HIS A 49 -20.73 6.82 0.54
N TYR A 50 -19.69 6.43 -0.22
CA TYR A 50 -18.84 7.34 -1.00
C TYR A 50 -18.47 6.72 -2.36
N PRO A 51 -19.48 6.36 -3.20
CA PRO A 51 -19.24 5.65 -4.47
C PRO A 51 -18.45 6.47 -5.50
N GLU A 52 -18.33 7.79 -5.30
CA GLU A 52 -17.54 8.67 -6.16
C GLU A 52 -16.03 8.50 -5.96
N LEU A 53 -15.59 7.92 -4.84
CA LEU A 53 -14.19 7.67 -4.57
C LEU A 53 -13.73 6.41 -5.30
N TYR A 54 -12.58 6.48 -5.98
CA TYR A 54 -11.94 5.24 -6.40
C TYR A 54 -11.17 4.59 -5.24
N LEU A 55 -11.02 3.26 -5.29
CA LEU A 55 -10.40 2.51 -4.22
C LEU A 55 -9.08 1.90 -4.69
N VAL A 56 -8.09 1.91 -3.79
CA VAL A 56 -6.76 1.36 -4.01
C VAL A 56 -6.50 0.25 -2.99
N SER A 57 -6.16 -0.95 -3.46
CA SER A 57 -5.76 -2.03 -2.56
C SER A 57 -4.40 -1.76 -1.97
N SER A 58 -4.32 -1.77 -0.63
CA SER A 58 -3.12 -1.36 0.12
C SER A 58 -2.02 -2.41 0.09
N THR A 59 -0.76 -1.97 -0.03
CA THR A 59 0.43 -2.81 0.21
C THR A 59 0.45 -3.42 1.63
N THR A 60 -0.28 -2.83 2.59
CA THR A 60 -0.37 -3.37 3.95
C THR A 60 -1.11 -4.71 4.02
N LYS A 61 -1.82 -5.11 2.97
CA LYS A 61 -2.37 -6.47 2.85
C LYS A 61 -1.28 -7.54 2.77
N VAL A 62 -0.05 -7.15 2.43
CA VAL A 62 1.12 -8.03 2.37
C VAL A 62 0.86 -9.24 1.46
N LEU A 63 0.46 -8.96 0.21
CA LEU A 63 0.21 -9.96 -0.82
C LEU A 63 1.53 -10.41 -1.42
N THR A 64 2.17 -11.40 -0.81
CA THR A 64 3.47 -11.96 -1.24
C THR A 64 3.34 -13.14 -2.18
N ASP A 65 2.16 -13.75 -2.23
CA ASP A 65 1.83 -14.82 -3.16
C ASP A 65 1.35 -14.24 -4.49
N LEU A 66 1.90 -14.73 -5.60
CA LEU A 66 1.59 -14.26 -6.94
C LEU A 66 0.13 -14.51 -7.34
N GLN A 67 -0.45 -15.65 -6.95
CA GLN A 67 -1.83 -15.97 -7.28
C GLN A 67 -2.78 -15.07 -6.50
N ALA A 68 -2.51 -14.85 -5.21
CA ALA A 68 -3.28 -13.92 -4.38
C ALA A 68 -3.19 -12.48 -4.92
N PHE A 69 -2.00 -12.05 -5.36
CA PHE A 69 -1.82 -10.75 -6.00
C PHE A 69 -2.62 -10.62 -7.30
N GLN A 70 -2.53 -11.60 -8.20
CA GLN A 70 -3.28 -11.62 -9.46
C GLN A 70 -4.79 -11.62 -9.22
N ALA A 71 -5.26 -12.39 -8.23
CA ALA A 71 -6.68 -12.39 -7.84
C ALA A 71 -7.13 -11.00 -7.37
N GLU A 72 -6.31 -10.31 -6.58
CA GLU A 72 -6.59 -8.95 -6.13
C GLU A 72 -6.63 -7.94 -7.29
N VAL A 73 -5.71 -8.04 -8.25
CA VAL A 73 -5.70 -7.19 -9.46
C VAL A 73 -6.98 -7.35 -10.29
N ARG A 74 -7.54 -8.56 -10.35
CA ARG A 74 -8.77 -8.85 -11.10
C ARG A 74 -10.03 -8.35 -10.43
N ARG A 75 -9.98 -7.95 -9.18
CA ARG A 75 -11.13 -7.40 -8.47
C ARG A 75 -11.59 -6.08 -9.11
N PRO A 76 -12.88 -5.97 -9.48
CA PRO A 76 -13.39 -4.77 -10.15
C PRO A 76 -13.47 -3.55 -9.22
N GLU A 77 -13.50 -3.77 -7.90
CA GLU A 77 -13.64 -2.72 -6.89
C GLU A 77 -12.41 -1.80 -6.83
N PHE A 78 -11.23 -2.30 -7.22
CA PHE A 78 -10.00 -1.54 -7.13
C PHE A 78 -9.62 -0.93 -8.47
N ARG A 79 -9.35 0.37 -8.44
CA ARG A 79 -8.72 1.08 -9.55
C ARG A 79 -7.22 0.80 -9.62
N TYR A 80 -6.56 0.73 -8.46
CA TYR A 80 -5.17 0.36 -8.36
C TYR A 80 -4.96 -0.69 -7.26
N VAL A 81 -3.95 -1.53 -7.46
CA VAL A 81 -3.51 -2.56 -6.52
C VAL A 81 -2.02 -2.41 -6.29
N VAL A 82 -1.62 -2.22 -5.03
CA VAL A 82 -0.21 -2.09 -4.65
C VAL A 82 0.30 -3.45 -4.19
N PRO A 83 1.16 -4.14 -4.95
CA PRO A 83 1.75 -5.41 -4.55
C PRO A 83 2.64 -5.24 -3.32
N ASP A 84 2.95 -6.35 -2.66
CA ASP A 84 4.08 -6.34 -1.75
C ASP A 84 5.37 -6.11 -2.55
N PHE A 85 6.27 -5.26 -2.04
CA PHE A 85 7.50 -4.86 -2.72
C PHE A 85 8.42 -6.03 -3.10
N ARG A 86 8.27 -7.19 -2.44
CA ARG A 86 9.00 -8.42 -2.79
C ARG A 86 8.60 -8.99 -4.15
N LEU A 87 7.42 -8.63 -4.66
CA LEU A 87 6.97 -9.00 -6.00
C LEU A 87 7.45 -8.04 -7.09
N ASN A 88 8.03 -6.89 -6.73
CA ASN A 88 8.41 -5.86 -7.70
C ASN A 88 9.27 -6.37 -8.86
N LYS A 89 10.15 -7.32 -8.62
CA LYS A 89 11.06 -7.87 -9.64
C LYS A 89 10.63 -9.24 -10.19
N SER A 90 9.41 -9.68 -9.95
CA SER A 90 8.85 -10.94 -10.48
C SER A 90 8.39 -10.77 -11.93
N PHE A 91 9.31 -10.38 -12.82
CA PHE A 91 9.01 -9.94 -14.19
C PHE A 91 8.25 -10.96 -15.04
N ASP A 92 8.54 -12.26 -14.91
CA ASP A 92 7.84 -13.30 -15.67
C ASP A 92 6.34 -13.33 -15.33
N ALA A 93 6.02 -13.30 -14.04
CA ALA A 93 4.64 -13.28 -13.57
C ALA A 93 3.94 -11.94 -13.87
N LEU A 94 4.67 -10.83 -13.76
CA LEU A 94 4.15 -9.49 -14.11
C LEU A 94 3.88 -9.36 -15.60
N ASN A 95 4.75 -9.92 -16.45
CA ASN A 95 4.56 -9.89 -17.89
C ASN A 95 3.35 -10.72 -18.36
N ALA A 96 2.98 -11.76 -17.61
CA ALA A 96 1.82 -12.60 -17.89
C ALA A 96 0.46 -11.90 -17.66
N LEU A 97 0.45 -10.73 -17.01
CA LEU A 97 -0.75 -9.90 -16.84
C LEU A 97 -1.18 -9.31 -18.18
N SER A 98 -2.49 -9.24 -18.41
CA SER A 98 -3.06 -8.48 -19.53
C SER A 98 -2.84 -6.97 -19.34
N GLN A 99 -2.91 -6.17 -20.43
CA GLN A 99 -2.72 -4.73 -20.31
C GLN A 99 -3.71 -4.06 -19.34
N PRO A 100 -5.02 -4.38 -19.33
CA PRO A 100 -5.94 -3.84 -18.32
C PRO A 100 -5.56 -4.20 -16.88
N GLU A 101 -4.96 -5.36 -16.64
CA GLU A 101 -4.44 -5.75 -15.32
C GLU A 101 -3.18 -4.95 -14.97
N LYS A 102 -2.25 -4.76 -15.92
CA LYS A 102 -1.03 -3.95 -15.76
C LYS A 102 -1.34 -2.49 -15.41
N ASP A 103 -2.38 -1.92 -16.04
CA ASP A 103 -2.82 -0.56 -15.80
C ASP A 103 -3.34 -0.34 -14.35
N LYS A 104 -3.69 -1.42 -13.65
CA LYS A 104 -4.11 -1.39 -12.25
C LYS A 104 -2.97 -1.55 -11.25
N VAL A 105 -1.80 -2.02 -11.67
CA VAL A 105 -0.67 -2.25 -10.75
C VAL A 105 0.04 -0.94 -10.44
N GLU A 106 0.11 -0.57 -9.14
CA GLU A 106 0.87 0.57 -8.64
C GLU A 106 2.04 0.09 -7.80
N PHE A 107 3.27 0.21 -8.29
CA PHE A 107 4.46 -0.27 -7.61
C PHE A 107 4.96 0.69 -6.55
N LEU A 108 5.18 0.23 -5.32
CA LEU A 108 5.91 0.96 -4.29
C LEU A 108 7.41 0.83 -4.55
N CYS A 109 8.04 1.92 -5.01
CA CYS A 109 9.40 1.89 -5.54
C CYS A 109 10.48 1.84 -4.46
N ASN A 110 10.24 2.48 -3.32
CA ASN A 110 11.25 2.78 -2.31
C ASN A 110 10.89 2.27 -0.91
N GLU A 111 10.29 1.09 -0.84
CA GLU A 111 10.05 0.42 0.44
C GLU A 111 11.39 0.12 1.14
N CYS A 112 11.48 0.48 2.40
CA CYS A 112 12.69 0.25 3.20
C CYS A 112 12.55 -0.86 4.24
N CYS A 113 11.40 -1.53 4.30
CA CYS A 113 11.23 -2.72 5.12
C CYS A 113 12.20 -3.81 4.66
N TRP A 114 12.77 -4.53 5.61
CA TRP A 114 13.69 -5.64 5.30
C TRP A 114 13.05 -6.66 4.35
N PHE A 115 13.73 -6.99 3.26
CA PHE A 115 13.22 -7.89 2.22
C PHE A 115 12.87 -9.28 2.78
N GLY A 116 13.65 -9.80 3.73
CA GLY A 116 13.43 -11.08 4.41
C GLY A 116 12.37 -11.05 5.53
N CYS A 117 11.67 -9.95 5.74
CA CYS A 117 10.73 -9.81 6.85
C CYS A 117 9.49 -10.71 6.70
N THR A 118 9.24 -11.59 7.66
CA THR A 118 8.02 -12.43 7.74
C THR A 118 6.93 -11.80 8.61
N GLU A 119 7.27 -10.75 9.40
CA GLU A 119 6.40 -10.15 10.41
C GLU A 119 5.71 -8.85 9.95
N ARG A 120 5.82 -8.50 8.67
CA ARG A 120 5.33 -7.21 8.13
C ARG A 120 3.86 -6.96 8.46
N ARG A 121 3.01 -7.97 8.34
CA ARG A 121 1.58 -7.86 8.70
C ARG A 121 1.39 -7.50 10.17
N ARG A 122 2.12 -8.18 11.07
CA ARG A 122 2.08 -7.89 12.52
C ARG A 122 2.60 -6.48 12.85
N CYS A 123 3.60 -5.98 12.09
CA CYS A 123 4.05 -4.60 12.22
C CYS A 123 2.92 -3.61 11.93
N TYR A 124 2.17 -3.79 10.84
CA TYR A 124 1.05 -2.92 10.51
C TYR A 124 -0.08 -3.00 11.54
N GLU A 125 -0.39 -4.20 12.05
CA GLU A 125 -1.36 -4.39 13.14
C GLU A 125 -0.93 -3.64 14.39
N ALA A 126 0.34 -3.76 14.77
CA ALA A 126 0.88 -3.08 15.94
C ALA A 126 0.82 -1.56 15.80
N VAL A 127 1.18 -1.01 14.65
CA VAL A 127 1.08 0.43 14.35
C VAL A 127 -0.37 0.89 14.43
N SER A 128 -1.30 0.12 13.85
CA SER A 128 -2.73 0.45 13.88
C SER A 128 -3.28 0.48 15.31
N ARG A 129 -2.90 -0.48 16.14
CA ARG A 129 -3.30 -0.51 17.56
C ARG A 129 -2.72 0.67 18.35
N LYS A 130 -1.43 0.97 18.15
CA LYS A 130 -0.79 2.14 18.78
C LYS A 130 -1.48 3.45 18.41
N ASN A 131 -1.90 3.61 17.17
CA ASN A 131 -2.65 4.78 16.70
C ASN A 131 -4.03 4.92 17.37
N LEU A 132 -4.58 3.84 17.93
CA LEU A 132 -5.78 3.84 18.74
C LEU A 132 -5.52 4.05 20.24
N GLY A 133 -4.27 4.26 20.63
CA GLY A 133 -3.86 4.39 22.04
C GLY A 133 -3.74 3.05 22.78
N GLU A 134 -3.72 1.92 22.06
CA GLU A 134 -3.53 0.61 22.67
C GLU A 134 -2.03 0.35 22.94
N VAL A 135 -1.73 -0.30 24.06
CA VAL A 135 -0.37 -0.79 24.34
C VAL A 135 -0.12 -2.03 23.49
N CYS A 136 0.92 -1.98 22.67
CA CYS A 136 1.32 -3.09 21.82
C CYS A 136 2.84 -3.25 21.84
N GLU A 137 3.31 -4.40 22.31
CA GLU A 137 4.74 -4.73 22.43
C GLU A 137 5.27 -5.44 21.17
N HIS A 138 5.07 -4.86 20.01
CA HIS A 138 5.72 -5.40 18.82
C HIS A 138 7.02 -4.66 18.54
N ARG A 139 8.10 -5.41 18.33
CA ARG A 139 9.41 -4.89 17.94
C ARG A 139 9.79 -5.43 16.57
N CYS A 140 10.37 -4.59 15.75
CA CYS A 140 10.90 -4.99 14.45
C CYS A 140 12.09 -5.96 14.66
N THR A 141 12.09 -7.06 13.93
CA THR A 141 13.14 -8.09 13.95
C THR A 141 14.18 -7.93 12.83
N ALA A 142 14.05 -6.89 12.01
CA ALA A 142 14.98 -6.62 10.92
C ALA A 142 16.40 -6.37 11.45
N PRO A 143 17.45 -6.78 10.72
CA PRO A 143 18.82 -6.41 11.04
C PRO A 143 18.96 -4.89 11.15
N GLY A 144 19.58 -4.39 12.24
CA GLY A 144 19.75 -2.96 12.49
C GLY A 144 18.45 -2.19 12.83
N ALA A 145 17.39 -2.88 13.22
CA ALA A 145 16.11 -2.25 13.56
C ALA A 145 16.22 -1.23 14.71
N GLN A 146 17.13 -1.45 15.65
CA GLN A 146 17.42 -0.54 16.76
C GLN A 146 18.06 0.79 16.32
N GLU A 147 18.65 0.83 15.11
CA GLU A 147 19.24 2.05 14.54
C GLU A 147 18.20 3.01 13.96
N GLY A 148 16.94 2.59 13.97
CA GLY A 148 15.81 3.32 13.43
C GLY A 148 15.67 3.21 11.90
N TYR A 149 14.69 3.92 11.41
CA TYR A 149 14.38 3.99 9.98
C TYR A 149 15.42 4.83 9.25
N ARG A 150 16.00 4.26 8.19
CA ARG A 150 16.91 4.98 7.29
C ARG A 150 16.38 4.88 5.86
N PHE A 151 16.00 6.00 5.29
CA PHE A 151 15.52 6.08 3.91
C PHE A 151 16.55 5.55 2.89
N SER A 152 17.84 5.78 3.13
CA SER A 152 18.93 5.24 2.31
C SER A 152 18.92 3.73 2.17
N LYS A 153 18.38 2.99 3.14
CA LYS A 153 18.22 1.53 3.04
C LYS A 153 17.23 1.09 1.96
N ALA A 154 16.34 1.98 1.52
CA ALA A 154 15.42 1.66 0.44
C ALA A 154 16.17 1.35 -0.86
N MET A 155 17.26 2.06 -1.16
CA MET A 155 18.06 1.84 -2.37
C MET A 155 18.83 0.52 -2.36
N GLU A 156 19.12 -0.02 -1.17
CA GLU A 156 19.79 -1.32 -0.99
C GLU A 156 18.80 -2.49 -1.06
N ASN A 157 17.50 -2.20 -1.05
CA ASN A 157 16.46 -3.22 -1.04
C ASN A 157 16.38 -3.92 -2.41
N PRO A 158 16.37 -5.27 -2.47
CA PRO A 158 16.21 -5.99 -3.74
C PRO A 158 14.93 -5.62 -4.51
N GLY A 159 13.88 -5.19 -3.81
CA GLY A 159 12.63 -4.72 -4.41
C GLY A 159 12.64 -3.26 -4.85
N PHE A 160 13.74 -2.52 -4.66
CA PHE A 160 13.84 -1.11 -5.07
C PHE A 160 13.69 -0.96 -6.59
N ILE A 161 12.94 0.06 -7.00
CA ILE A 161 12.71 0.41 -8.40
C ILE A 161 13.28 1.81 -8.64
N GLY A 162 14.42 1.86 -9.32
CA GLY A 162 15.03 3.11 -9.74
C GLY A 162 14.50 3.62 -11.08
N THR A 163 14.90 4.84 -11.44
CA THR A 163 14.50 5.48 -12.73
C THR A 163 14.96 4.68 -13.94
N ALA A 164 16.13 4.04 -13.88
CA ALA A 164 16.62 3.15 -14.94
C ALA A 164 15.70 1.92 -15.08
N ASP A 165 15.35 1.27 -13.96
CA ASP A 165 14.41 0.14 -13.99
C ASP A 165 13.08 0.53 -14.65
N ILE A 166 12.52 1.68 -14.25
CA ILE A 166 11.24 2.16 -14.81
C ILE A 166 11.35 2.27 -16.33
N ARG A 167 12.35 2.98 -16.82
CA ARG A 167 12.52 3.27 -18.24
C ARG A 167 12.84 2.03 -19.07
N GLU A 168 13.70 1.15 -18.56
CA GLU A 168 14.26 0.04 -19.32
C GLU A 168 13.49 -1.27 -19.18
N ARG A 169 12.71 -1.41 -18.11
CA ARG A 169 11.99 -2.67 -17.80
C ARG A 169 10.49 -2.49 -17.68
N TYR A 170 10.01 -1.57 -16.81
CA TYR A 170 8.59 -1.50 -16.52
C TYR A 170 7.78 -0.85 -17.63
N LEU A 171 8.22 0.29 -18.16
CA LEU A 171 7.53 0.96 -19.27
C LEU A 171 7.44 0.08 -20.52
N PRO A 172 8.51 -0.62 -20.97
CA PRO A 172 8.42 -1.55 -22.10
C PRO A 172 7.48 -2.73 -21.85
N LEU A 173 7.29 -3.14 -20.60
CA LEU A 173 6.32 -4.18 -20.22
C LEU A 173 4.88 -3.66 -20.13
N GLY A 174 4.65 -2.36 -20.26
CA GLY A 174 3.33 -1.74 -20.24
C GLY A 174 2.86 -1.24 -18.86
N PHE A 175 3.75 -1.15 -17.87
CA PHE A 175 3.43 -0.58 -16.55
C PHE A 175 3.68 0.93 -16.50
N SER A 176 2.79 1.69 -15.84
CA SER A 176 2.87 3.15 -15.80
C SER A 176 2.64 3.78 -14.41
N ASN A 177 2.30 2.99 -13.39
CA ASN A 177 1.95 3.54 -12.08
C ASN A 177 3.03 3.21 -11.04
N PHE A 178 3.64 4.25 -10.50
CA PHE A 178 4.76 4.16 -9.55
C PHE A 178 4.51 5.07 -8.36
N LYS A 179 4.70 4.53 -7.16
CA LYS A 179 4.43 5.18 -5.88
C LYS A 179 5.72 5.34 -5.09
N LEU A 180 5.88 6.51 -4.49
CA LEU A 180 6.95 6.81 -3.53
C LEU A 180 6.37 6.98 -2.14
N GLU A 181 7.01 6.39 -1.15
CA GLU A 181 6.76 6.69 0.27
C GLU A 181 7.75 7.72 0.81
N GLY A 182 7.58 8.16 2.05
CA GLY A 182 8.47 9.13 2.69
C GLY A 182 8.07 10.60 2.49
N ARG A 183 6.92 10.87 1.89
CA ARG A 183 6.44 12.25 1.63
C ARG A 183 6.32 13.13 2.88
N GLY A 184 6.22 12.54 4.07
CA GLY A 184 6.20 13.25 5.35
C GLY A 184 7.57 13.64 5.90
N LEU A 185 8.66 13.24 5.25
CA LEU A 185 10.03 13.47 5.71
C LEU A 185 10.64 14.79 5.20
N GLY A 186 9.84 15.62 4.51
CA GLY A 186 10.25 16.94 4.02
C GLY A 186 10.68 16.94 2.55
N SER A 187 10.76 18.13 1.96
CA SER A 187 11.06 18.34 0.54
C SER A 187 12.47 17.89 0.12
N ALA A 188 13.43 17.83 1.05
CA ALA A 188 14.79 17.39 0.77
C ALA A 188 14.90 15.93 0.29
N LEU A 189 13.93 15.09 0.61
CA LEU A 189 13.90 13.67 0.20
C LEU A 189 13.17 13.43 -1.13
N ALA A 190 12.47 14.42 -1.64
CA ALA A 190 11.78 14.31 -2.93
C ALA A 190 12.70 14.67 -4.12
N VAL A 191 13.90 15.19 -3.87
CA VAL A 191 14.81 15.74 -4.88
C VAL A 191 16.14 14.96 -4.96
N SER A 192 16.40 14.04 -4.03
CA SER A 192 17.55 13.14 -4.06
C SER A 192 17.14 11.79 -4.70
#